data_78704b035e40091e96ae8e31352c12d9
#
_entry.id   78704b035e40091e96ae8e31352c12d9
#
_cell.length_a   1.000
_cell.length_b   1.000
_cell.length_c   1.000
_cell.angle_alpha   90.00
_cell.angle_beta   90.00
_cell.angle_gamma   90.00
#
_symmetry.space_group_name_H-M   'P 1'
#
loop_
_entity.id
_entity.type
_entity.pdbx_description
1 polymer ?
#
loop_
_entity_poly.entity_id
_entity_poly.type
_entity_poly.pdbx_seq_one_letter_code
_entity_poly.pdbx_strand_id
1 'polypeptide(L)'
;LGDWQGTQGNFFRQMALFGLAHIAYICYFASRLENKDNEKAGWTTWLCVLIGVAAFIKVVPMVPSGTLRSGVIVYCLLILAMLRIALRQRDIWFALGATLFVISDFILAWNKFVSPIDHASWFIMVPYYGAQWLLFLRATSVASGACSCTSQE
;
A
#
# COMPACT_ATOMS: atom_id res chain seq x y z
N LEU A 1 -4.16 10.21 -11.36
CA LEU A 1 -3.18 11.32 -11.34
C LEU A 1 -1.76 10.80 -11.13
N GLY A 2 -1.53 9.87 -10.18
CA GLY A 2 -0.22 9.26 -9.95
C GLY A 2 0.32 8.56 -11.20
N ASP A 3 -0.51 7.76 -11.86
CA ASP A 3 -0.13 7.03 -13.10
C ASP A 3 0.25 7.98 -14.22
N TRP A 4 -0.49 9.08 -14.39
CA TRP A 4 -0.17 10.13 -15.36
C TRP A 4 1.21 10.76 -15.07
N GLN A 5 1.51 11.07 -13.82
CA GLN A 5 2.81 11.66 -13.46
C GLN A 5 3.98 10.69 -13.69
N GLY A 6 3.77 9.41 -13.49
CA GLY A 6 4.74 8.36 -13.80
C GLY A 6 5.10 8.31 -15.29
N THR A 7 4.10 8.42 -16.17
CA THR A 7 4.31 8.44 -17.63
C THR A 7 5.04 9.71 -18.09
N GLN A 8 4.91 10.82 -17.36
CA GLN A 8 5.64 12.06 -17.63
C GLN A 8 7.07 12.10 -17.05
N GLY A 9 7.55 11.00 -16.47
CA GLY A 9 8.89 10.91 -15.90
C GLY A 9 9.07 11.60 -14.54
N ASN A 10 8.01 12.14 -13.96
CA ASN A 10 8.04 12.83 -12.65
C ASN A 10 7.82 11.86 -11.49
N PHE A 11 8.78 10.97 -11.26
CA PHE A 11 8.70 9.92 -10.22
C PHE A 11 8.37 10.48 -8.83
N PHE A 12 8.94 11.61 -8.46
CA PHE A 12 8.67 12.22 -7.15
C PHE A 12 7.19 12.62 -6.99
N ARG A 13 6.60 13.21 -8.04
CA ARG A 13 5.17 13.58 -8.02
C ARG A 13 4.27 12.35 -8.01
N GLN A 14 4.62 11.31 -8.77
CA GLN A 14 3.94 10.03 -8.73
C GLN A 14 3.92 9.46 -7.31
N MET A 15 5.09 9.37 -6.68
CA MET A 15 5.25 8.89 -5.30
C MET A 15 4.45 9.73 -4.30
N ALA A 16 4.43 11.05 -4.43
CA ALA A 16 3.66 11.93 -3.55
C ALA A 16 2.13 11.69 -3.68
N LEU A 17 1.62 11.55 -4.90
CA LEU A 17 0.20 11.26 -5.13
C LEU A 17 -0.21 9.89 -4.61
N PHE A 18 0.62 8.87 -4.80
CA PHE A 18 0.38 7.56 -4.22
C PHE A 18 0.48 7.58 -2.70
N GLY A 19 1.41 8.34 -2.13
CA GLY A 19 1.51 8.56 -0.70
C GLY A 19 0.22 9.15 -0.11
N LEU A 20 -0.39 10.12 -0.77
CA LEU A 20 -1.70 10.66 -0.38
C LEU A 20 -2.81 9.61 -0.44
N ALA A 21 -2.82 8.76 -1.47
CA ALA A 21 -3.76 7.64 -1.55
C ALA A 21 -3.58 6.66 -0.37
N HIS A 22 -2.34 6.34 0.00
CA HIS A 22 -2.06 5.49 1.16
C HIS A 22 -2.52 6.12 2.47
N ILE A 23 -2.35 7.42 2.65
CA ILE A 23 -2.87 8.15 3.83
C ILE A 23 -4.40 8.01 3.87
N ALA A 24 -5.10 8.18 2.75
CA ALA A 24 -6.55 8.01 2.69
C ALA A 24 -6.98 6.58 3.06
N TYR A 25 -6.27 5.54 2.57
CA TYR A 25 -6.52 4.15 2.97
C TYR A 25 -6.23 3.92 4.46
N ILE A 26 -5.15 4.48 5.01
CA ILE A 26 -4.83 4.39 6.44
C ILE A 26 -5.98 5.00 7.26
N CYS A 27 -6.43 6.20 6.94
CA CYS A 27 -7.56 6.84 7.62
C CYS A 27 -8.83 5.99 7.54
N TYR A 28 -9.16 5.48 6.35
CA TYR A 28 -10.31 4.60 6.14
C TYR A 28 -10.23 3.33 6.97
N PHE A 29 -9.10 2.63 6.95
CA PHE A 29 -8.91 1.41 7.73
C PHE A 29 -8.87 1.69 9.23
N ALA A 30 -8.24 2.78 9.66
CA ALA A 30 -8.18 3.17 11.08
C ALA A 30 -9.56 3.48 11.66
N SER A 31 -10.43 4.16 10.89
CA SER A 31 -11.80 4.46 11.32
C SER A 31 -12.68 3.21 11.52
N ARG A 32 -12.27 2.08 10.95
CA ARG A 32 -12.99 0.78 11.04
C ARG A 32 -12.36 -0.21 12.01
N LEU A 33 -11.25 0.17 12.65
CA LEU A 33 -10.67 -0.65 13.71
C LEU A 33 -11.59 -0.57 14.94
N GLU A 34 -12.50 -1.53 15.07
CA GLU A 34 -13.14 -1.82 16.34
C GLU A 34 -12.06 -2.29 17.34
N ASN A 35 -12.22 -1.91 18.61
CA ASN A 35 -11.34 -2.31 19.73
C ASN A 35 -11.36 -3.83 19.99
N LYS A 36 -11.02 -4.64 18.99
CA LYS A 36 -10.93 -6.10 19.10
C LYS A 36 -9.48 -6.51 19.36
N ASP A 37 -9.27 -6.84 20.62
CA ASP A 37 -8.16 -7.61 21.22
C ASP A 37 -6.80 -7.68 20.51
N ASN A 38 -5.81 -7.15 21.20
CA ASN A 38 -4.41 -7.00 20.80
C ASN A 38 -3.62 -8.31 20.60
N GLU A 39 -4.16 -9.48 20.92
CA GLU A 39 -3.35 -10.70 20.98
C GLU A 39 -2.90 -11.28 19.64
N LYS A 40 -3.62 -11.02 18.55
CA LYS A 40 -3.26 -11.59 17.24
C LYS A 40 -2.48 -10.62 16.31
N ALA A 41 -2.12 -9.44 16.82
CA ALA A 41 -1.39 -8.43 16.06
C ALA A 41 0.12 -8.74 15.92
N GLY A 42 0.64 -9.70 16.67
CA GLY A 42 2.08 -9.97 16.73
C GLY A 42 2.68 -10.38 15.38
N TRP A 43 2.13 -11.42 14.73
CA TRP A 43 2.70 -11.95 13.50
C TRP A 43 2.61 -10.97 12.31
N THR A 44 1.52 -10.19 12.22
CA THR A 44 1.35 -9.19 11.16
C THR A 44 2.37 -8.06 11.29
N THR A 45 2.70 -7.68 12.53
CA THR A 45 3.76 -6.70 12.81
C THR A 45 5.11 -7.24 12.37
N TRP A 46 5.44 -8.50 12.69
CA TRP A 46 6.68 -9.12 12.27
C TRP A 46 6.79 -9.26 10.75
N LEU A 47 5.70 -9.60 10.07
CA LEU A 47 5.65 -9.63 8.61
C LEU A 47 5.96 -8.26 7.99
N CYS A 48 5.33 -7.19 8.49
CA CYS A 48 5.61 -5.82 8.04
C CYS A 48 7.05 -5.41 8.30
N VAL A 49 7.60 -5.76 9.47
CA VAL A 49 9.00 -5.49 9.81
C VAL A 49 9.93 -6.22 8.84
N LEU A 50 9.68 -7.49 8.56
CA LEU A 50 10.50 -8.29 7.64
C LEU A 50 10.51 -7.70 6.22
N ILE A 51 9.35 -7.35 5.69
CA ILE A 51 9.21 -6.71 4.38
C ILE A 51 9.94 -5.35 4.37
N GLY A 52 9.74 -4.55 5.42
CA GLY A 52 10.38 -3.25 5.56
C GLY A 52 11.89 -3.34 5.62
N VAL A 53 12.42 -4.27 6.39
CA VAL A 53 13.87 -4.51 6.50
C VAL A 53 14.45 -4.96 5.16
N ALA A 54 13.78 -5.87 4.45
CA ALA A 54 14.23 -6.33 3.12
C ALA A 54 14.27 -5.17 2.11
N ALA A 55 13.23 -4.35 2.07
CA ALA A 55 13.17 -3.15 1.23
C ALA A 55 14.25 -2.13 1.60
N PHE A 56 14.44 -1.89 2.90
CA PHE A 56 15.43 -0.94 3.41
C PHE A 56 16.86 -1.36 3.03
N ILE A 57 17.21 -2.62 3.22
CA ILE A 57 18.56 -3.14 2.94
C ILE A 57 18.87 -3.14 1.44
N LYS A 58 17.91 -3.45 0.59
CA LYS A 58 18.15 -3.64 -0.85
C LYS A 58 17.89 -2.38 -1.68
N VAL A 59 16.82 -1.63 -1.39
CA VAL A 59 16.37 -0.53 -2.25
C VAL A 59 16.93 0.81 -1.80
N VAL A 60 16.85 1.13 -0.51
CA VAL A 60 17.21 2.47 -0.01
C VAL A 60 18.67 2.87 -0.30
N PRO A 61 19.68 1.98 -0.17
CA PRO A 61 21.05 2.34 -0.51
C PRO A 61 21.26 2.70 -1.99
N MET A 62 20.43 2.14 -2.88
CA MET A 62 20.52 2.37 -4.33
C MET A 62 19.83 3.68 -4.78
N VAL A 63 19.01 4.27 -3.91
CA VAL A 63 18.35 5.57 -4.20
C VAL A 63 19.39 6.69 -4.07
N PRO A 64 19.49 7.61 -5.05
CA PRO A 64 20.37 8.78 -4.95
C PRO A 64 20.17 9.55 -3.64
N SER A 65 21.25 9.97 -3.00
CA SER A 65 21.20 10.74 -1.75
C SER A 65 20.49 12.07 -1.97
N GLY A 66 19.76 12.53 -0.96
CA GLY A 66 19.02 13.79 -0.98
C GLY A 66 17.52 13.60 -0.74
N THR A 67 16.74 14.57 -1.19
CA THR A 67 15.27 14.63 -1.00
C THR A 67 14.56 13.39 -1.52
N LEU A 68 15.06 12.80 -2.61
CA LEU A 68 14.47 11.59 -3.18
C LEU A 68 14.57 10.39 -2.23
N ARG A 69 15.74 10.18 -1.62
CA ARG A 69 15.95 9.08 -0.65
C ARG A 69 15.05 9.25 0.58
N SER A 70 14.98 10.46 1.11
CA SER A 70 14.08 10.76 2.24
C SER A 70 12.62 10.51 1.87
N GLY A 71 12.21 10.91 0.68
CA GLY A 71 10.87 10.64 0.17
C GLY A 71 10.54 9.15 0.05
N VAL A 72 11.47 8.36 -0.47
CA VAL A 72 11.32 6.89 -0.58
C VAL A 72 11.21 6.24 0.80
N ILE A 73 11.99 6.67 1.78
CA ILE A 73 11.91 6.16 3.15
C ILE A 73 10.52 6.45 3.75
N VAL A 74 10.05 7.70 3.67
CA VAL A 74 8.71 8.08 4.16
C VAL A 74 7.62 7.28 3.46
N TYR A 75 7.73 7.11 2.16
CA TYR A 75 6.79 6.32 1.36
C TYR A 75 6.76 4.85 1.78
N CYS A 76 7.92 4.22 2.00
CA CYS A 76 7.99 2.85 2.51
C CYS A 76 7.30 2.71 3.88
N LEU A 77 7.51 3.67 4.78
CA LEU A 77 6.86 3.66 6.09
C LEU A 77 5.32 3.78 5.98
N LEU A 78 4.83 4.64 5.08
CA LEU A 78 3.38 4.79 4.83
C LEU A 78 2.76 3.49 4.31
N ILE A 79 3.39 2.85 3.34
CA ILE A 79 2.89 1.61 2.74
C ILE A 79 2.87 0.47 3.76
N LEU A 80 3.89 0.36 4.60
CA LEU A 80 3.94 -0.63 5.67
C LEU A 80 2.90 -0.37 6.77
N ALA A 81 2.67 0.89 7.11
CA ALA A 81 1.61 1.29 8.03
C ALA A 81 0.23 0.91 7.48
N MET A 82 -0.03 1.19 6.19
CA MET A 82 -1.27 0.79 5.51
C MET A 82 -1.45 -0.73 5.54
N LEU A 83 -0.42 -1.50 5.15
CA LEU A 83 -0.46 -2.97 5.17
C LEU A 83 -0.78 -3.49 6.57
N ARG A 84 -0.08 -2.99 7.60
CA ARG A 84 -0.30 -3.42 8.98
C ARG A 84 -1.75 -3.18 9.43
N ILE A 85 -2.30 -2.01 9.12
CA ILE A 85 -3.67 -1.67 9.50
C ILE A 85 -4.68 -2.52 8.72
N ALA A 86 -4.45 -2.75 7.42
CA ALA A 86 -5.29 -3.63 6.60
C ALA A 86 -5.31 -5.07 7.11
N LEU A 87 -4.15 -5.61 7.51
CA LEU A 87 -4.04 -6.96 8.09
C LEU A 87 -4.77 -7.10 9.43
N ARG A 88 -4.92 -6.02 10.19
CA ARG A 88 -5.67 -6.00 11.45
C ARG A 88 -7.19 -6.00 11.25
N GLN A 89 -7.69 -5.64 10.07
CA GLN A 89 -9.13 -5.63 9.77
C GLN A 89 -9.79 -7.01 9.83
N ARG A 90 -9.02 -8.10 9.83
CA ARG A 90 -9.51 -9.50 9.71
C ARG A 90 -10.37 -9.74 8.47
N ASP A 91 -10.25 -8.89 7.48
CA ASP A 91 -10.91 -9.01 6.19
C ASP A 91 -9.89 -9.41 5.14
N ILE A 92 -10.06 -10.61 4.59
CA ILE A 92 -9.12 -11.18 3.65
C ILE A 92 -8.98 -10.33 2.38
N TRP A 93 -10.05 -9.66 1.95
CA TRP A 93 -10.03 -8.84 0.75
C TRP A 93 -9.20 -7.58 0.93
N PHE A 94 -9.30 -6.93 2.10
CA PHE A 94 -8.44 -5.80 2.44
C PHE A 94 -6.97 -6.24 2.59
N ALA A 95 -6.72 -7.39 3.22
CA ALA A 95 -5.38 -7.93 3.36
C ALA A 95 -4.74 -8.26 2.01
N LEU A 96 -5.48 -8.92 1.11
CA LEU A 96 -5.02 -9.23 -0.24
C LEU A 96 -4.77 -7.97 -1.07
N GLY A 97 -5.70 -7.01 -1.06
CA GLY A 97 -5.53 -5.75 -1.78
C GLY A 97 -4.30 -4.96 -1.31
N ALA A 98 -4.11 -4.83 0.01
CA ALA A 98 -2.95 -4.14 0.56
C ALA A 98 -1.64 -4.89 0.24
N THR A 99 -1.63 -6.21 0.27
CA THR A 99 -0.45 -7.02 -0.06
C THR A 99 -0.07 -6.88 -1.54
N LEU A 100 -1.04 -6.94 -2.45
CA LEU A 100 -0.81 -6.72 -3.88
C LEU A 100 -0.24 -5.32 -4.15
N PHE A 101 -0.72 -4.31 -3.41
CA PHE A 101 -0.19 -2.95 -3.50
C PHE A 101 1.29 -2.91 -3.13
N VAL A 102 1.66 -3.49 -1.98
CA VAL A 102 3.06 -3.54 -1.51
C VAL A 102 3.95 -4.28 -2.51
N ILE A 103 3.48 -5.38 -3.09
CA ILE A 103 4.22 -6.13 -4.12
C ILE A 103 4.46 -5.25 -5.34
N SER A 104 3.43 -4.57 -5.84
CA SER A 104 3.55 -3.67 -6.98
C SER A 104 4.59 -2.58 -6.75
N ASP A 105 4.52 -1.92 -5.59
CA ASP A 105 5.42 -0.83 -5.25
C ASP A 105 6.85 -1.29 -5.00
N PHE A 106 7.03 -2.49 -4.45
CA PHE A 106 8.35 -3.09 -4.33
C PHE A 106 8.98 -3.37 -5.71
N ILE A 107 8.21 -3.93 -6.65
CA ILE A 107 8.67 -4.18 -8.02
C ILE A 107 9.01 -2.86 -8.72
N LEU A 108 8.17 -1.83 -8.55
CA LEU A 108 8.40 -0.49 -9.08
C LEU A 108 9.72 0.10 -8.55
N ALA A 109 9.92 0.05 -7.24
CA ALA A 109 11.14 0.56 -6.61
C ALA A 109 12.37 -0.23 -7.02
N TRP A 110 12.27 -1.55 -7.12
CA TRP A 110 13.34 -2.42 -7.60
C TRP A 110 13.74 -2.08 -9.04
N ASN A 111 12.75 -2.04 -9.93
CA ASN A 111 12.95 -1.70 -11.35
C ASN A 111 13.57 -0.31 -11.54
N LYS A 112 13.23 0.63 -10.65
CA LYS A 112 13.70 2.01 -10.75
C LYS A 112 15.11 2.22 -10.20
N PHE A 113 15.46 1.55 -9.10
CA PHE A 113 16.65 1.88 -8.32
C PHE A 113 17.68 0.75 -8.23
N VAL A 114 17.30 -0.50 -8.45
CA VAL A 114 18.20 -1.64 -8.28
C VAL A 114 18.62 -2.20 -9.64
N SER A 115 17.70 -2.72 -10.39
CA SER A 115 17.96 -3.25 -11.74
C SER A 115 16.70 -3.22 -12.60
N PRO A 116 16.81 -2.87 -13.89
CA PRO A 116 15.72 -2.94 -14.83
C PRO A 116 15.17 -4.37 -14.93
N ILE A 117 13.85 -4.50 -14.97
CA ILE A 117 13.13 -5.77 -15.14
C ILE A 117 12.49 -5.76 -16.52
N ASP A 118 12.71 -6.81 -17.30
CA ASP A 118 12.03 -6.96 -18.58
C ASP A 118 10.52 -7.03 -18.36
N HIS A 119 9.78 -6.26 -19.16
CA HIS A 119 8.32 -6.16 -19.04
C HIS A 119 7.81 -5.69 -17.66
N ALA A 120 8.61 -4.91 -16.91
CA ALA A 120 8.27 -4.41 -15.58
C ALA A 120 6.86 -3.81 -15.49
N SER A 121 6.41 -3.15 -16.55
CA SER A 121 5.08 -2.53 -16.62
C SER A 121 3.96 -3.52 -16.30
N TRP A 122 4.03 -4.77 -16.81
CA TRP A 122 3.04 -5.79 -16.53
C TRP A 122 3.07 -6.24 -15.05
N PHE A 123 4.27 -6.48 -14.52
CA PHE A 123 4.46 -6.92 -13.15
C PHE A 123 4.09 -5.84 -12.12
N ILE A 124 4.13 -4.58 -12.50
CA ILE A 124 3.71 -3.45 -11.66
C ILE A 124 2.20 -3.21 -11.80
N MET A 125 1.71 -3.08 -13.03
CA MET A 125 0.33 -2.64 -13.29
C MET A 125 -0.71 -3.71 -12.92
N VAL A 126 -0.45 -4.98 -13.20
CA VAL A 126 -1.42 -6.05 -12.89
C VAL A 126 -1.73 -6.14 -11.39
N PRO A 127 -0.73 -6.28 -10.48
CA PRO A 127 -1.02 -6.27 -9.06
C PRO A 127 -1.55 -4.92 -8.55
N TYR A 128 -1.11 -3.81 -9.12
CA TYR A 128 -1.61 -2.48 -8.79
C TYR A 128 -3.11 -2.34 -9.05
N TYR A 129 -3.57 -2.61 -10.29
CA TYR A 129 -5.00 -2.51 -10.61
C TYR A 129 -5.83 -3.58 -9.91
N GLY A 130 -5.27 -4.78 -9.71
CA GLY A 130 -5.89 -5.82 -8.89
C GLY A 130 -6.11 -5.36 -7.45
N ALA A 131 -5.11 -4.73 -6.84
CA ALA A 131 -5.21 -4.14 -5.52
C ALA A 131 -6.30 -3.06 -5.43
N GLN A 132 -6.29 -2.11 -6.36
CA GLN A 132 -7.28 -1.04 -6.45
C GLN A 132 -8.70 -1.59 -6.56
N TRP A 133 -8.90 -2.58 -7.43
CA TRP A 133 -10.20 -3.19 -7.65
C TRP A 133 -10.72 -3.92 -6.41
N LEU A 134 -9.87 -4.73 -5.76
CA LEU A 134 -10.23 -5.43 -4.53
C LEU A 134 -10.58 -4.47 -3.40
N LEU A 135 -9.76 -3.46 -3.18
CA LEU A 135 -9.98 -2.47 -2.13
C LEU A 135 -11.27 -1.67 -2.37
N PHE A 136 -11.52 -1.26 -3.62
CA PHE A 136 -12.71 -0.52 -4.00
C PHE A 136 -13.98 -1.36 -3.82
N LEU A 137 -14.02 -2.58 -4.39
CA LEU A 137 -15.18 -3.46 -4.27
C LEU A 137 -15.52 -3.76 -2.82
N ARG A 138 -14.51 -4.02 -2.01
CA ARG A 138 -14.74 -4.32 -0.60
C ARG A 138 -15.21 -3.10 0.18
N ALA A 139 -14.63 -1.93 -0.08
CA ALA A 139 -15.03 -0.68 0.56
C ALA A 139 -16.51 -0.33 0.25
N THR A 140 -16.92 -0.49 -1.01
CA THR A 140 -18.32 -0.23 -1.43
C THR A 140 -19.30 -1.24 -0.84
N SER A 141 -18.99 -2.53 -0.84
CA SER A 141 -19.86 -3.57 -0.27
C SER A 141 -20.07 -3.39 1.22
N VAL A 142 -19.06 -2.98 1.96
CA VAL A 142 -19.16 -2.70 3.40
C VAL A 142 -19.97 -1.41 3.65
N ALA A 143 -19.83 -0.39 2.80
CA ALA A 143 -20.62 0.84 2.90
C ALA A 143 -22.12 0.58 2.63
N SER A 144 -22.43 -0.24 1.64
CA SER A 144 -23.82 -0.61 1.31
C SER A 144 -24.50 -1.42 2.42
N GLY A 145 -23.76 -2.34 3.07
CA GLY A 145 -24.27 -3.11 4.21
C GLY A 145 -24.58 -2.25 5.44
N ALA A 146 -23.82 -1.19 5.68
CA ALA A 146 -24.06 -0.26 6.77
C ALA A 146 -25.34 0.59 6.55
N CYS A 147 -25.65 0.93 5.31
CA CYS A 147 -26.83 1.74 4.97
C CYS A 147 -28.15 0.97 5.12
N SER A 148 -28.15 -0.34 4.92
CA SER A 148 -29.37 -1.17 5.07
C SER A 148 -29.76 -1.42 6.53
N CYS A 149 -28.86 -1.28 7.49
CA CYS A 149 -29.21 -1.43 8.91
C CYS A 149 -29.87 -0.19 9.52
N THR A 150 -29.69 1.00 8.94
CA THR A 150 -30.22 2.27 9.48
C THR A 150 -31.67 2.56 9.02
N SER A 151 -32.23 1.78 8.10
CA SER A 151 -33.57 1.96 7.58
C SER A 151 -34.62 1.06 8.25
N GLN A 152 -34.30 0.38 9.34
CA GLN A 152 -35.20 -0.50 10.11
C GLN A 152 -35.50 0.00 11.54
N GLU A 153 -35.08 1.20 11.87
CA GLU A 153 -35.52 1.92 13.07
C GLU A 153 -36.50 3.04 12.65
#